data_3c77efca044e6dbb3494f005335cf3b6
#
_entry.id   3c77efca044e6dbb3494f005335cf3b6
#
_cell.length_a   1.000
_cell.length_b   1.000
_cell.length_c   1.000
_cell.angle_alpha   90.00
_cell.angle_beta   90.00
_cell.angle_gamma   90.00
#
_symmetry.space_group_name_H-M   'P 1'
#
loop_
_entity.id
_entity.type
_entity.pdbx_description
1 polymer ?
#
loop_
_entity_poly.entity_id
_entity_poly.type
_entity_poly.pdbx_seq_one_letter_code
_entity_poly.pdbx_strand_id
1 'polypeptide(L)'
;SKIPNAASVEAKSAVAQDYAQPYRGTTVILAYDSEKVPTPPKTMDELVEWMKANPGRFAYNAPGTGGAGDSFARTSVYNFLPEEAITSGDEKWVGEWDKGFEFLKSIHPYMYKSGGSIVYPNKNQGTLDLLNQGEIDMCPNWADMVLSQRAQGAIKDTIKITQIDPSLTGSLQTLTIPTFGSNE
;
A
#
# COMPACT_ATOMS: atom_id res chain seq x y z
N SER A 1 1.96 22.99 -14.83
CA SER A 1 1.47 21.62 -14.67
C SER A 1 0.68 21.53 -13.36
N LYS A 2 -0.55 21.03 -13.44
CA LYS A 2 -1.36 20.82 -12.24
C LYS A 2 -0.79 19.59 -11.53
N ILE A 3 -0.02 19.80 -10.48
CA ILE A 3 0.48 18.74 -9.62
C ILE A 3 -0.66 18.28 -8.72
N PRO A 4 -1.09 17.01 -8.78
CA PRO A 4 -2.11 16.51 -7.87
C PRO A 4 -1.58 16.59 -6.43
N ASN A 5 -2.38 17.14 -5.51
CA ASN A 5 -2.04 17.27 -4.10
C ASN A 5 -0.92 18.29 -3.78
N ALA A 6 -1.18 19.57 -4.08
CA ALA A 6 -0.27 20.69 -3.81
C ALA A 6 0.26 20.71 -2.35
N ALA A 7 -0.59 20.42 -1.37
CA ALA A 7 -0.19 20.40 0.04
C ALA A 7 0.93 19.39 0.35
N SER A 8 0.90 18.20 -0.28
CA SER A 8 1.98 17.21 -0.13
C SER A 8 3.27 17.66 -0.80
N VAL A 9 3.16 18.40 -1.91
CA VAL A 9 4.31 18.98 -2.61
C VAL A 9 4.94 20.07 -1.76
N GLU A 10 4.13 20.97 -1.24
CA GLU A 10 4.58 22.06 -0.36
C GLU A 10 5.25 21.52 0.90
N ALA A 11 4.65 20.52 1.56
CA ALA A 11 5.22 19.91 2.76
C ALA A 11 6.60 19.27 2.49
N LYS A 12 6.77 18.56 1.37
CA LYS A 12 8.08 17.97 1.03
C LYS A 12 9.11 18.99 0.58
N SER A 13 8.69 20.02 -0.14
CA SER A 13 9.56 21.13 -0.52
C SER A 13 10.05 21.88 0.72
N ALA A 14 9.17 22.13 1.68
CA ALA A 14 9.54 22.77 2.96
C ALA A 14 10.54 21.91 3.78
N VAL A 15 10.32 20.58 3.86
CA VAL A 15 11.25 19.67 4.53
C VAL A 15 12.59 19.59 3.80
N ALA A 16 12.58 19.60 2.48
CA ALA A 16 13.78 19.56 1.65
C ALA A 16 14.44 20.94 1.45
N GLN A 17 13.88 22.00 2.02
CA GLN A 17 14.41 23.38 1.91
C GLN A 17 14.70 23.80 0.46
N ASP A 18 13.80 23.46 -0.46
CA ASP A 18 13.91 23.69 -1.91
C ASP A 18 15.03 22.92 -2.65
N TYR A 19 15.75 22.03 -1.96
CA TYR A 19 16.76 21.18 -2.61
C TYR A 19 16.17 19.98 -3.36
N ALA A 20 14.87 19.75 -3.29
CA ALA A 20 14.20 18.64 -3.93
C ALA A 20 13.02 19.12 -4.79
N GLN A 21 13.06 18.80 -6.08
CA GLN A 21 11.97 19.09 -7.02
C GLN A 21 11.02 17.88 -7.11
N PRO A 22 9.79 17.95 -6.62
CA PRO A 22 8.81 16.89 -6.79
C PRO A 22 8.42 16.74 -8.28
N TYR A 23 8.38 15.50 -8.77
CA TYR A 23 7.99 15.25 -10.16
C TYR A 23 6.89 14.20 -10.32
N ARG A 24 6.71 13.29 -9.36
CA ARG A 24 5.72 12.21 -9.44
C ARG A 24 5.16 11.87 -8.06
N GLY A 25 3.82 11.79 -8.00
CA GLY A 25 3.11 11.24 -6.85
C GLY A 25 2.45 9.90 -7.19
N THR A 26 2.44 8.96 -6.25
CA THR A 26 1.69 7.72 -6.32
C THR A 26 1.23 7.33 -4.92
N THR A 27 0.29 6.40 -4.83
CA THR A 27 -0.22 5.90 -3.54
C THR A 27 -0.41 4.40 -3.62
N VAL A 28 -0.28 3.74 -2.48
CA VAL A 28 -0.75 2.36 -2.33
C VAL A 28 -2.27 2.38 -2.18
N ILE A 29 -2.91 1.44 -2.82
CA ILE A 29 -4.36 1.25 -2.88
C ILE A 29 -4.69 -0.24 -2.73
N LEU A 30 -5.95 -0.60 -2.59
CA LEU A 30 -6.41 -1.96 -2.81
C LEU A 30 -6.70 -2.16 -4.30
N ALA A 31 -5.98 -3.11 -4.91
CA ALA A 31 -6.31 -3.65 -6.21
C ALA A 31 -7.20 -4.87 -6.03
N TYR A 32 -8.24 -5.02 -6.86
CA TYR A 32 -9.22 -6.09 -6.73
C TYR A 32 -9.80 -6.50 -8.09
N ASP A 33 -10.22 -7.75 -8.22
CA ASP A 33 -10.99 -8.22 -9.37
C ASP A 33 -12.47 -7.85 -9.19
N SER A 34 -12.97 -6.94 -10.01
CA SER A 34 -14.34 -6.42 -9.90
C SER A 34 -15.43 -7.45 -10.21
N GLU A 35 -15.12 -8.56 -10.87
CA GLU A 35 -16.05 -9.67 -11.07
C GLU A 35 -16.20 -10.53 -9.82
N LYS A 36 -15.17 -10.59 -8.96
CA LYS A 36 -15.16 -11.34 -7.72
C LYS A 36 -15.55 -10.48 -6.52
N VAL A 37 -15.21 -9.20 -6.56
CA VAL A 37 -15.45 -8.22 -5.50
C VAL A 37 -16.28 -7.05 -6.07
N PRO A 38 -17.58 -7.22 -6.32
CA PRO A 38 -18.41 -6.17 -6.92
C PRO A 38 -18.53 -4.93 -6.02
N THR A 39 -18.41 -5.11 -4.71
CA THR A 39 -18.43 -4.02 -3.72
C THR A 39 -17.14 -4.13 -2.86
N PRO A 40 -16.06 -3.42 -3.21
CA PRO A 40 -14.84 -3.47 -2.45
C PRO A 40 -14.98 -2.74 -1.11
N PRO A 41 -14.27 -3.22 -0.05
CA PRO A 41 -14.27 -2.61 1.26
C PRO A 41 -13.75 -1.17 1.21
N LYS A 42 -14.31 -0.31 2.07
CA LYS A 42 -13.94 1.10 2.21
C LYS A 42 -13.20 1.40 3.51
N THR A 43 -13.29 0.51 4.49
CA THR A 43 -12.61 0.64 5.76
C THR A 43 -11.78 -0.60 6.06
N MET A 44 -10.84 -0.48 7.02
CA MET A 44 -10.04 -1.63 7.46
C MET A 44 -10.93 -2.71 8.08
N ASP A 45 -11.97 -2.33 8.81
CA ASP A 45 -12.91 -3.29 9.42
C ASP A 45 -13.70 -4.04 8.35
N GLU A 46 -14.20 -3.34 7.31
CA GLU A 46 -14.87 -3.98 6.18
C GLU A 46 -13.94 -4.93 5.42
N LEU A 47 -12.65 -4.59 5.30
CA LEU A 47 -11.65 -5.48 4.70
C LEU A 47 -11.50 -6.76 5.52
N VAL A 48 -11.42 -6.66 6.84
CA VAL A 48 -11.32 -7.83 7.73
C VAL A 48 -12.56 -8.72 7.61
N GLU A 49 -13.77 -8.14 7.61
CA GLU A 49 -15.01 -8.90 7.45
C GLU A 49 -15.06 -9.57 6.07
N TRP A 50 -14.62 -8.87 5.02
CA TRP A 50 -14.53 -9.47 3.69
C TRP A 50 -13.52 -10.64 3.69
N MET A 51 -12.35 -10.52 4.32
CA MET A 51 -11.36 -11.58 4.42
C MET A 51 -11.90 -12.81 5.16
N LYS A 52 -12.67 -12.62 6.22
CA LYS A 52 -13.33 -13.70 6.97
C LYS A 52 -14.35 -14.44 6.11
N ALA A 53 -15.11 -13.70 5.30
CA ALA A 53 -16.10 -14.26 4.38
C ALA A 53 -15.46 -14.94 3.16
N ASN A 54 -14.23 -14.54 2.79
CA ASN A 54 -13.51 -15.02 1.61
C ASN A 54 -12.07 -15.49 2.00
N PRO A 55 -11.93 -16.50 2.84
CA PRO A 55 -10.62 -16.92 3.33
C PRO A 55 -9.72 -17.40 2.20
N GLY A 56 -8.46 -17.00 2.26
CA GLY A 56 -7.46 -17.33 1.24
C GLY A 56 -7.49 -16.43 0.00
N ARG A 57 -8.36 -15.41 -0.05
CA ARG A 57 -8.51 -14.57 -1.24
C ARG A 57 -7.82 -13.21 -1.14
N PHE A 58 -7.02 -13.00 -0.10
CA PHE A 58 -6.24 -11.79 0.15
C PHE A 58 -4.77 -12.13 0.43
N ALA A 59 -3.86 -11.35 -0.12
CA ALA A 59 -2.44 -11.38 0.21
C ALA A 59 -1.85 -9.97 0.15
N TYR A 60 -0.77 -9.76 0.90
CA TYR A 60 0.13 -8.62 0.70
C TYR A 60 1.57 -9.12 0.60
N ASN A 61 2.42 -8.41 -0.14
CA ASN A 61 3.80 -8.84 -0.32
C ASN A 61 4.61 -8.72 0.98
N ALA A 62 5.63 -9.55 1.11
CA ALA A 62 6.49 -9.56 2.27
C ALA A 62 7.03 -8.15 2.56
N PRO A 63 6.85 -7.61 3.79
CA PRO A 63 7.48 -6.37 4.19
C PRO A 63 8.99 -6.38 3.95
N GLY A 64 9.55 -5.26 3.52
CA GLY A 64 10.96 -5.15 3.10
C GLY A 64 11.26 -5.59 1.66
N THR A 65 10.29 -6.20 0.95
CA THR A 65 10.48 -6.60 -0.46
C THR A 65 9.81 -5.66 -1.45
N GLY A 66 8.94 -4.75 -0.98
CA GLY A 66 8.25 -3.76 -1.80
C GLY A 66 7.26 -2.94 -0.99
N GLY A 67 7.14 -1.67 -1.35
CA GLY A 67 6.44 -0.65 -0.56
C GLY A 67 4.95 -0.87 -0.34
N ALA A 68 4.26 -1.70 -1.14
CA ALA A 68 2.83 -1.96 -0.95
C ALA A 68 2.58 -2.80 0.31
N GLY A 69 3.37 -3.86 0.55
CA GLY A 69 3.30 -4.65 1.78
C GLY A 69 3.72 -3.86 3.00
N ASP A 70 4.79 -3.06 2.87
CA ASP A 70 5.23 -2.14 3.94
C ASP A 70 4.13 -1.14 4.29
N SER A 71 3.48 -0.56 3.29
CA SER A 71 2.38 0.38 3.48
C SER A 71 1.20 -0.27 4.21
N PHE A 72 0.79 -1.47 3.80
CA PHE A 72 -0.30 -2.20 4.44
C PHE A 72 0.03 -2.50 5.90
N ALA A 73 1.20 -3.08 6.18
CA ALA A 73 1.62 -3.41 7.54
C ALA A 73 1.72 -2.16 8.41
N ARG A 74 2.31 -1.08 7.91
CA ARG A 74 2.45 0.19 8.62
C ARG A 74 1.09 0.81 8.92
N THR A 75 0.20 0.91 7.93
CA THR A 75 -1.14 1.46 8.15
C THR A 75 -1.92 0.63 9.17
N SER A 76 -1.79 -0.70 9.13
CA SER A 76 -2.40 -1.60 10.12
C SER A 76 -1.91 -1.31 11.54
N VAL A 77 -0.63 -1.00 11.74
CA VAL A 77 -0.08 -0.63 13.05
C VAL A 77 -0.55 0.75 13.47
N TYR A 78 -0.42 1.74 12.58
CA TYR A 78 -0.77 3.13 12.90
C TYR A 78 -2.28 3.35 13.08
N ASN A 79 -3.13 2.47 12.57
CA ASN A 79 -4.59 2.52 12.82
C ASN A 79 -4.98 2.43 14.29
N PHE A 80 -4.10 1.91 15.14
CA PHE A 80 -4.29 1.79 16.59
C PHE A 80 -3.58 2.89 17.39
N LEU A 81 -2.91 3.81 16.73
CA LEU A 81 -2.19 4.92 17.34
C LEU A 81 -2.93 6.24 17.13
N PRO A 82 -2.73 7.22 18.02
CA PRO A 82 -3.29 8.56 17.80
C PRO A 82 -2.61 9.23 16.60
N GLU A 83 -3.29 10.20 15.98
CA GLU A 83 -2.81 10.93 14.80
C GLU A 83 -1.43 11.58 15.02
N GLU A 84 -1.15 12.02 16.23
CA GLU A 84 0.17 12.56 16.63
C GLU A 84 1.31 11.57 16.31
N ALA A 85 1.09 10.27 16.44
CA ALA A 85 2.10 9.25 16.18
C ALA A 85 2.55 9.21 14.71
N ILE A 86 1.67 9.64 13.78
CA ILE A 86 1.97 9.63 12.33
C ILE A 86 2.99 10.72 11.98
N THR A 87 2.96 11.84 12.69
CA THR A 87 3.78 13.01 12.42
C THR A 87 4.95 13.16 13.39
N SER A 88 4.93 12.42 14.51
CA SER A 88 5.96 12.45 15.54
C SER A 88 7.06 11.43 15.26
N GLY A 89 8.32 11.84 15.38
CA GLY A 89 9.48 10.95 15.42
C GLY A 89 9.79 10.40 16.82
N ASP A 90 8.87 10.53 17.79
CA ASP A 90 9.07 10.13 19.18
C ASP A 90 9.05 8.59 19.31
N GLU A 91 10.15 8.01 19.82
CA GLU A 91 10.31 6.57 20.01
C GLU A 91 9.30 5.97 21.01
N LYS A 92 8.62 6.80 21.83
CA LYS A 92 7.56 6.32 22.74
C LYS A 92 6.49 5.49 22.00
N TRP A 93 6.21 5.84 20.75
CA TRP A 93 5.18 5.16 19.95
C TRP A 93 5.54 3.75 19.54
N VAL A 94 6.83 3.38 19.55
CA VAL A 94 7.27 2.02 19.23
C VAL A 94 6.74 1.02 20.26
N GLY A 95 6.66 1.42 21.52
CA GLY A 95 6.10 0.60 22.60
C GLY A 95 4.59 0.32 22.45
N GLU A 96 3.87 1.09 21.62
CA GLU A 96 2.43 0.95 21.41
C GLU A 96 2.06 0.12 20.15
N TRP A 97 3.04 -0.43 19.44
CA TRP A 97 2.80 -1.17 18.19
C TRP A 97 2.20 -2.55 18.38
N ASP A 98 2.19 -3.10 19.59
CA ASP A 98 1.72 -4.45 19.87
C ASP A 98 0.29 -4.72 19.39
N LYS A 99 -0.63 -3.74 19.56
CA LYS A 99 -2.02 -3.85 19.07
C LYS A 99 -2.07 -4.03 17.55
N GLY A 100 -1.23 -3.31 16.82
CA GLY A 100 -1.13 -3.43 15.38
C GLY A 100 -0.57 -4.78 14.94
N PHE A 101 0.43 -5.29 15.64
CA PHE A 101 0.95 -6.63 15.38
C PHE A 101 -0.04 -7.73 15.73
N GLU A 102 -0.81 -7.58 16.81
CA GLU A 102 -1.91 -8.49 17.14
C GLU A 102 -2.99 -8.48 16.05
N PHE A 103 -3.34 -7.29 15.54
CA PHE A 103 -4.24 -7.18 14.39
C PHE A 103 -3.69 -7.94 13.18
N LEU A 104 -2.45 -7.73 12.78
CA LEU A 104 -1.83 -8.45 11.67
C LEU A 104 -1.84 -9.97 11.88
N LYS A 105 -1.58 -10.44 13.10
CA LYS A 105 -1.70 -11.86 13.45
C LYS A 105 -3.15 -12.37 13.34
N SER A 106 -4.13 -11.55 13.69
CA SER A 106 -5.55 -11.93 13.68
C SER A 106 -6.09 -12.18 12.26
N ILE A 107 -5.53 -11.52 11.24
CA ILE A 107 -5.93 -11.71 9.84
C ILE A 107 -5.21 -12.89 9.16
N HIS A 108 -4.11 -13.38 9.71
CA HIS A 108 -3.33 -14.48 9.15
C HIS A 108 -4.14 -15.73 8.80
N PRO A 109 -5.13 -16.19 9.61
CA PRO A 109 -5.94 -17.35 9.26
C PRO A 109 -6.68 -17.22 7.92
N TYR A 110 -7.00 -16.00 7.53
CA TYR A 110 -7.80 -15.66 6.36
C TYR A 110 -6.97 -15.28 5.13
N MET A 111 -5.64 -15.15 5.27
CA MET A 111 -4.74 -14.83 4.17
C MET A 111 -4.55 -16.01 3.23
N TYR A 112 -4.07 -15.71 2.02
CA TYR A 112 -3.69 -16.69 1.01
C TYR A 112 -2.65 -17.68 1.54
N LYS A 113 -2.86 -18.96 1.23
CA LYS A 113 -2.00 -20.07 1.65
C LYS A 113 -1.65 -20.94 0.47
N SER A 114 -0.42 -21.45 0.47
CA SER A 114 0.02 -22.51 -0.42
C SER A 114 0.70 -23.60 0.40
N GLY A 115 0.35 -24.86 0.13
CA GLY A 115 0.87 -25.98 0.94
C GLY A 115 0.50 -25.91 2.42
N GLY A 116 -0.59 -25.23 2.78
CA GLY A 116 -1.04 -25.04 4.17
C GLY A 116 -0.37 -23.90 4.94
N SER A 117 0.64 -23.25 4.36
CA SER A 117 1.34 -22.11 4.97
C SER A 117 0.93 -20.79 4.32
N ILE A 118 0.90 -19.71 5.12
CA ILE A 118 0.67 -18.36 4.62
C ILE A 118 1.79 -18.00 3.65
N VAL A 119 1.41 -17.42 2.52
CA VAL A 119 2.35 -16.94 1.51
C VAL A 119 2.37 -15.43 1.50
N TYR A 120 3.55 -14.88 1.67
CA TYR A 120 3.85 -13.48 1.42
C TYR A 120 4.57 -13.39 0.07
N PRO A 121 3.88 -12.96 -1.00
CA PRO A 121 4.51 -12.85 -2.32
C PRO A 121 5.74 -11.94 -2.28
N ASN A 122 6.72 -12.25 -3.11
CA ASN A 122 7.91 -11.42 -3.23
C ASN A 122 7.62 -10.21 -4.13
N LYS A 123 7.88 -9.02 -3.62
CA LYS A 123 7.68 -7.72 -4.30
C LYS A 123 6.21 -7.44 -4.63
N ASN A 124 5.95 -6.21 -5.03
CA ASN A 124 4.61 -5.77 -5.46
C ASN A 124 4.11 -6.56 -6.69
N GLN A 125 5.01 -6.93 -7.61
CA GLN A 125 4.66 -7.70 -8.81
C GLN A 125 4.13 -9.09 -8.46
N GLY A 126 4.78 -9.80 -7.54
CA GLY A 126 4.31 -11.14 -7.16
C GLY A 126 2.88 -11.16 -6.60
N THR A 127 2.49 -10.11 -5.88
CA THR A 127 1.12 -9.96 -5.39
C THR A 127 0.14 -9.65 -6.53
N LEU A 128 0.53 -8.80 -7.47
CA LEU A 128 -0.29 -8.46 -8.64
C LEU A 128 -0.44 -9.67 -9.59
N ASP A 129 0.58 -10.49 -9.70
CA ASP A 129 0.53 -11.72 -10.50
C ASP A 129 -0.49 -12.72 -9.93
N LEU A 130 -0.52 -12.92 -8.61
CA LEU A 130 -1.54 -13.76 -7.96
C LEU A 130 -2.96 -13.24 -8.20
N LEU A 131 -3.17 -11.93 -8.14
CA LEU A 131 -4.44 -11.30 -8.45
C LEU A 131 -4.83 -11.53 -9.92
N ASN A 132 -3.90 -11.32 -10.84
CA ASN A 132 -4.14 -11.50 -12.27
C ASN A 132 -4.40 -12.97 -12.65
N GLN A 133 -3.78 -13.91 -11.95
CA GLN A 133 -4.01 -15.36 -12.11
C GLN A 133 -5.33 -15.82 -11.48
N GLY A 134 -5.93 -15.01 -10.60
CA GLY A 134 -7.16 -15.34 -9.89
C GLY A 134 -6.94 -16.23 -8.66
N GLU A 135 -5.70 -16.33 -8.17
CA GLU A 135 -5.37 -17.03 -6.92
C GLU A 135 -5.86 -16.24 -5.70
N ILE A 136 -5.85 -14.92 -5.80
CA ILE A 136 -6.45 -14.00 -4.83
C ILE A 136 -7.42 -13.05 -5.55
N ASP A 137 -8.27 -12.37 -4.80
CA ASP A 137 -9.26 -11.44 -5.36
C ASP A 137 -8.96 -9.98 -4.98
N MET A 138 -8.06 -9.77 -4.01
CA MET A 138 -7.68 -8.44 -3.54
C MET A 138 -6.29 -8.41 -2.95
N CYS A 139 -5.57 -7.30 -3.15
CA CYS A 139 -4.27 -7.05 -2.54
C CYS A 139 -3.94 -5.56 -2.48
N PRO A 140 -3.09 -5.09 -1.55
CA PRO A 140 -2.48 -3.77 -1.64
C PRO A 140 -1.46 -3.75 -2.79
N ASN A 141 -1.46 -2.67 -3.57
CA ASN A 141 -0.49 -2.46 -4.62
C ASN A 141 -0.34 -0.95 -4.94
N TRP A 142 0.65 -0.60 -5.74
CA TRP A 142 0.83 0.78 -6.20
C TRP A 142 -0.16 1.12 -7.31
N ALA A 143 -0.85 2.24 -7.18
CA ALA A 143 -1.88 2.68 -8.13
C ALA A 143 -1.34 2.81 -9.55
N ASP A 144 -0.19 3.43 -9.72
CA ASP A 144 0.46 3.64 -11.01
C ASP A 144 0.89 2.32 -11.67
N MET A 145 1.36 1.35 -10.89
CA MET A 145 1.73 0.02 -11.36
C MET A 145 0.51 -0.74 -11.91
N VAL A 146 -0.59 -0.77 -11.16
CA VAL A 146 -1.83 -1.42 -11.60
C VAL A 146 -2.41 -0.75 -12.84
N LEU A 147 -2.51 0.58 -12.83
CA LEU A 147 -3.07 1.34 -13.96
C LEU A 147 -2.23 1.18 -15.23
N SER A 148 -0.89 1.24 -15.11
CA SER A 148 0.03 1.08 -16.24
C SER A 148 -0.07 -0.32 -16.85
N GLN A 149 -0.02 -1.37 -16.04
CA GLN A 149 -0.09 -2.75 -16.55
C GLN A 149 -1.47 -3.06 -17.17
N ARG A 150 -2.55 -2.53 -16.60
CA ARG A 150 -3.87 -2.64 -17.21
C ARG A 150 -3.94 -1.92 -18.56
N ALA A 151 -3.42 -0.70 -18.66
CA ALA A 151 -3.40 0.05 -19.91
C ALA A 151 -2.57 -0.64 -21.01
N GLN A 152 -1.57 -1.42 -20.62
CA GLN A 152 -0.74 -2.22 -21.53
C GLN A 152 -1.33 -3.58 -21.88
N GLY A 153 -2.48 -3.96 -21.28
CA GLY A 153 -3.07 -5.28 -21.44
C GLY A 153 -2.29 -6.41 -20.76
N ALA A 154 -1.36 -6.08 -19.85
CA ALA A 154 -0.55 -7.06 -19.13
C ALA A 154 -1.34 -7.74 -17.99
N ILE A 155 -2.38 -7.11 -17.49
CA ILE A 155 -3.32 -7.65 -16.50
C ILE A 155 -4.75 -7.48 -16.98
N LYS A 156 -5.68 -8.25 -16.40
CA LYS A 156 -7.11 -8.24 -16.75
C LYS A 156 -7.74 -6.87 -16.58
N ASP A 157 -8.63 -6.50 -17.49
CA ASP A 157 -9.43 -5.26 -17.40
C ASP A 157 -10.38 -5.23 -16.20
N THR A 158 -10.72 -6.41 -15.65
CA THR A 158 -11.54 -6.56 -14.44
C THR A 158 -10.82 -6.11 -13.18
N ILE A 159 -9.48 -6.01 -13.21
CA ILE A 159 -8.70 -5.51 -12.08
C ILE A 159 -8.88 -4.01 -11.97
N LYS A 160 -9.52 -3.60 -10.87
CA LYS A 160 -9.81 -2.20 -10.51
C LYS A 160 -9.04 -1.81 -9.26
N ILE A 161 -9.11 -0.53 -8.93
CA ILE A 161 -8.47 0.02 -7.74
C ILE A 161 -9.49 0.75 -6.87
N THR A 162 -9.29 0.72 -5.56
CA THR A 162 -10.05 1.51 -4.58
C THR A 162 -9.14 1.98 -3.46
N GLN A 163 -9.50 3.06 -2.80
CA GLN A 163 -8.83 3.47 -1.56
C GLN A 163 -9.64 2.95 -0.37
N ILE A 164 -8.94 2.77 0.75
CA ILE A 164 -9.48 2.33 2.03
C ILE A 164 -9.24 3.43 3.08
N ASP A 165 -10.05 3.45 4.14
CA ASP A 165 -9.88 4.36 5.26
C ASP A 165 -9.49 3.56 6.53
N PRO A 166 -8.39 3.92 7.24
CA PRO A 166 -7.41 4.95 6.88
C PRO A 166 -6.67 4.64 5.58
N SER A 167 -6.33 5.67 4.82
CA SER A 167 -5.68 5.50 3.52
C SER A 167 -4.30 4.87 3.66
N LEU A 168 -3.97 3.98 2.74
CA LEU A 168 -2.62 3.45 2.62
C LEU A 168 -1.64 4.55 2.22
N THR A 169 -0.35 4.36 2.54
CA THR A 169 0.65 5.41 2.38
C THR A 169 0.90 5.78 0.92
N GLY A 170 1.03 7.09 0.68
CA GLY A 170 1.49 7.62 -0.59
C GLY A 170 3.02 7.80 -0.64
N SER A 171 3.52 8.06 -1.84
CA SER A 171 4.91 8.43 -2.07
C SER A 171 4.99 9.59 -3.06
N LEU A 172 5.84 10.55 -2.76
CA LEU A 172 6.20 11.64 -3.66
C LEU A 172 7.66 11.47 -4.03
N GLN A 173 7.91 11.22 -5.31
CA GLN A 173 9.26 11.11 -5.86
C GLN A 173 9.79 12.50 -6.19
N THR A 174 11.05 12.74 -5.83
CA THR A 174 11.71 14.03 -6.01
C THR A 174 13.02 13.85 -6.79
N LEU A 175 13.38 14.89 -7.54
CA LEU A 175 14.69 15.02 -8.15
C LEU A 175 15.54 15.93 -7.26
N THR A 176 16.77 15.54 -7.03
CA THR A 176 17.76 16.31 -6.28
C THR A 176 19.06 16.41 -7.05
N ILE A 177 19.74 17.53 -6.93
CA ILE A 177 21.10 17.69 -7.47
C ILE A 177 22.05 17.64 -6.27
N PRO A 178 22.96 16.65 -6.19
CA PRO A 178 23.95 16.62 -5.12
C PRO A 178 24.89 17.82 -5.19
N THR A 179 25.22 18.42 -4.06
CA THR A 179 26.12 19.57 -3.97
C THR A 179 27.53 19.31 -4.50
N PHE A 180 27.92 18.03 -4.65
CA PHE A 180 29.17 17.60 -5.26
C PHE A 180 29.00 17.16 -6.73
N GLY A 181 27.84 17.40 -7.33
CA GLY A 181 27.58 17.13 -8.74
C GLY A 181 28.37 18.08 -9.63
N SER A 182 28.94 17.57 -10.72
CA SER A 182 29.76 18.38 -11.68
C SER A 182 28.95 19.11 -12.75
N ASN A 183 27.62 18.91 -12.80
CA ASN A 183 26.73 19.54 -13.80
C ASN A 183 25.52 20.14 -13.05
N GLU A 184 25.68 21.34 -12.54
CA GLU A 184 24.61 22.18 -12.00
C GLU A 184 23.78 22.84 -13.12
#